data_9ac0c84232d8694f0fae512cf8ae7be9
#
_entry.id   9ac0c84232d8694f0fae512cf8ae7be9
#
_cell.length_a   1.000
_cell.length_b   1.000
_cell.length_c   1.000
_cell.angle_alpha   90.00
_cell.angle_beta   90.00
_cell.angle_gamma   90.00
#
_symmetry.space_group_name_H-M   'P 1'
#
loop_
_entity.id
_entity.type
_entity.pdbx_description
1 polymer ?
#
loop_
_entity_poly.entity_id
_entity_poly.type
_entity_poly.pdbx_seq_one_letter_code
_entity_poly.pdbx_strand_id
1 'polypeptide(L)'
;VVHLAAQSLVDETINKKKYYKNNVIATNSLLKSMKKNNITKIVFSSTAAVYQQSSKPLKEKSKLKPLSTYAKNKLICEQIIKKNKNIKSIILRFFNVCSAIDKPCIGEFHNPETHLIPTAVFKAMFNKWICIYGDDYPTPDGTCIRDYIHIKDIISAIEKSIKFLINKKKSEIFNIGNYKGLSNKQIINSIQSIMKKNINLKFVNKRKGDIPQLICNSDKAKKLLAWQPKNSKIKKIIIDEIKWIYKLKSLGLKRRFKNYI
;
A
#
# COMPACT_ATOMS: atom_id res chain seq x y z
N VAL A 1 17.34 -11.61 2.04
CA VAL A 1 16.99 -10.21 2.42
C VAL A 1 15.52 -9.98 2.17
N VAL A 2 14.85 -9.22 3.07
CA VAL A 2 13.52 -8.63 2.81
C VAL A 2 13.73 -7.11 2.72
N HIS A 3 13.49 -6.53 1.55
CA HIS A 3 13.73 -5.12 1.28
C HIS A 3 12.41 -4.34 1.24
N LEU A 4 12.10 -3.68 2.35
CA LEU A 4 10.90 -2.85 2.55
C LEU A 4 11.20 -1.35 2.55
N ALA A 5 12.47 -0.98 2.80
CA ALA A 5 12.89 0.42 2.93
C ALA A 5 12.71 1.20 1.61
N ALA A 6 11.97 2.29 1.68
CA ALA A 6 11.76 3.21 0.56
C ALA A 6 11.21 4.55 1.03
N GLN A 7 11.39 5.59 0.21
CA GLN A 7 10.55 6.77 0.27
C GLN A 7 9.21 6.42 -0.35
N SER A 8 8.15 6.28 0.48
CA SER A 8 6.85 5.70 0.08
C SER A 8 5.73 6.72 -0.14
N LEU A 9 5.83 7.92 0.41
CA LEU A 9 4.80 8.94 0.23
C LEU A 9 4.66 9.31 -1.25
N VAL A 10 3.44 9.30 -1.76
CA VAL A 10 3.13 9.73 -3.14
C VAL A 10 2.82 11.22 -3.10
N ASP A 11 3.86 12.03 -2.94
CA ASP A 11 3.76 13.48 -2.91
C ASP A 11 4.69 14.06 -3.99
N GLU A 12 4.11 14.72 -4.99
CA GLU A 12 4.88 15.33 -6.09
C GLU A 12 5.67 16.57 -5.64
N THR A 13 5.39 17.14 -4.46
CA THR A 13 6.15 18.25 -3.89
C THR A 13 7.51 17.80 -3.35
N ILE A 14 7.66 16.51 -3.04
CA ILE A 14 8.94 15.97 -2.57
C ILE A 14 9.94 15.95 -3.73
N ASN A 15 11.16 16.40 -3.44
CA ASN A 15 12.26 16.46 -4.41
C ASN A 15 12.47 15.09 -5.10
N LYS A 16 12.28 15.03 -6.42
CA LYS A 16 12.45 13.83 -7.25
C LYS A 16 13.81 13.16 -7.08
N LYS A 17 14.89 13.96 -6.85
CA LYS A 17 16.24 13.44 -6.58
C LYS A 17 16.28 12.62 -5.29
N LYS A 18 15.54 13.04 -4.24
CA LYS A 18 15.46 12.30 -2.97
C LYS A 18 14.79 10.92 -3.16
N TYR A 19 13.71 10.85 -3.95
CA TYR A 19 13.10 9.55 -4.30
C TYR A 19 14.07 8.63 -5.04
N TYR A 20 14.76 9.16 -6.03
CA TYR A 20 15.72 8.37 -6.82
C TYR A 20 16.87 7.86 -5.94
N LYS A 21 17.44 8.73 -5.10
CA LYS A 21 18.51 8.35 -4.16
C LYS A 21 18.06 7.27 -3.20
N ASN A 22 16.93 7.46 -2.52
CA ASN A 22 16.46 6.57 -1.45
C ASN A 22 15.85 5.26 -1.97
N ASN A 23 15.33 5.25 -3.20
CA ASN A 23 14.72 4.05 -3.76
C ASN A 23 15.66 3.33 -4.74
N VAL A 24 16.12 4.02 -5.77
CA VAL A 24 16.89 3.37 -6.86
C VAL A 24 18.34 3.15 -6.48
N ILE A 25 19.04 4.21 -6.04
CA ILE A 25 20.46 4.11 -5.68
C ILE A 25 20.62 3.18 -4.48
N ALA A 26 19.76 3.32 -3.45
CA ALA A 26 19.81 2.47 -2.26
C ALA A 26 19.55 0.98 -2.60
N THR A 27 18.57 0.68 -3.45
CA THR A 27 18.34 -0.70 -3.93
C THR A 27 19.57 -1.25 -4.67
N ASN A 28 20.19 -0.46 -5.54
CA ASN A 28 21.39 -0.89 -6.27
C ASN A 28 22.57 -1.14 -5.31
N SER A 29 22.76 -0.28 -4.31
CA SER A 29 23.78 -0.45 -3.27
C SER A 29 23.54 -1.73 -2.44
N LEU A 30 22.27 -2.00 -2.08
CA LEU A 30 21.90 -3.23 -1.40
C LEU A 30 22.27 -4.47 -2.24
N LEU A 31 21.96 -4.46 -3.54
CA LEU A 31 22.30 -5.60 -4.42
C LEU A 31 23.81 -5.81 -4.57
N LYS A 32 24.60 -4.73 -4.61
CA LYS A 32 26.08 -4.80 -4.57
C LYS A 32 26.58 -5.44 -3.26
N SER A 33 26.03 -5.01 -2.12
CA SER A 33 26.37 -5.58 -0.81
C SER A 33 25.94 -7.05 -0.69
N MET A 34 24.77 -7.42 -1.22
CA MET A 34 24.31 -8.81 -1.28
C MET A 34 25.31 -9.67 -2.09
N LYS A 35 25.76 -9.17 -3.27
CA LYS A 35 26.74 -9.88 -4.10
C LYS A 35 28.07 -10.08 -3.35
N LYS A 36 28.57 -9.02 -2.68
CA LYS A 36 29.83 -9.09 -1.90
C LYS A 36 29.77 -10.12 -0.77
N ASN A 37 28.59 -10.33 -0.19
CA ASN A 37 28.37 -11.25 0.93
C ASN A 37 27.74 -12.59 0.53
N ASN A 38 27.74 -12.94 -0.76
CA ASN A 38 27.18 -14.19 -1.29
C ASN A 38 25.68 -14.41 -0.96
N ILE A 39 24.91 -13.33 -0.76
CA ILE A 39 23.47 -13.40 -0.51
C ILE A 39 22.72 -13.39 -1.83
N THR A 40 22.02 -14.47 -2.13
CA THR A 40 21.42 -14.72 -3.45
C THR A 40 19.89 -14.65 -3.48
N LYS A 41 19.22 -14.31 -2.37
CA LYS A 41 17.75 -14.29 -2.28
C LYS A 41 17.22 -12.97 -1.75
N ILE A 42 16.20 -12.40 -2.44
CA ILE A 42 15.55 -11.15 -2.03
C ILE A 42 14.03 -11.23 -2.19
N VAL A 43 13.30 -10.75 -1.19
CA VAL A 43 11.88 -10.36 -1.29
C VAL A 43 11.83 -8.83 -1.34
N PHE A 44 11.25 -8.28 -2.40
CA PHE A 44 11.20 -6.84 -2.63
C PHE A 44 9.76 -6.32 -2.59
N SER A 45 9.52 -5.28 -1.79
CA SER A 45 8.24 -4.57 -1.77
C SER A 45 8.14 -3.61 -2.96
N SER A 46 7.29 -3.96 -3.93
CA SER A 46 6.88 -3.09 -5.02
C SER A 46 5.45 -2.58 -4.78
N THR A 47 4.83 -2.01 -5.78
CA THR A 47 3.53 -1.32 -5.67
C THR A 47 2.63 -1.60 -6.87
N ALA A 48 1.32 -1.63 -6.65
CA ALA A 48 0.32 -1.65 -7.71
C ALA A 48 0.30 -0.37 -8.56
N ALA A 49 0.87 0.74 -8.07
CA ALA A 49 0.97 2.00 -8.80
C ALA A 49 1.84 1.92 -10.08
N VAL A 50 2.58 0.81 -10.30
CA VAL A 50 3.31 0.56 -11.55
C VAL A 50 2.41 0.24 -12.74
N TYR A 51 1.17 -0.16 -12.50
CA TYR A 51 0.23 -0.55 -13.55
C TYR A 51 -0.39 0.64 -14.28
N GLN A 52 -0.76 0.38 -15.54
CA GLN A 52 -1.69 1.23 -16.26
C GLN A 52 -3.09 1.11 -15.64
N GLN A 53 -3.84 2.21 -15.66
CA GLN A 53 -5.27 2.21 -15.31
C GLN A 53 -6.03 1.11 -16.06
N SER A 54 -6.97 0.45 -15.37
CA SER A 54 -7.82 -0.60 -15.93
C SER A 54 -9.16 -0.63 -15.20
N SER A 55 -10.24 -0.91 -15.94
CA SER A 55 -11.56 -1.22 -15.39
C SER A 55 -11.66 -2.67 -14.88
N LYS A 56 -10.70 -3.52 -15.23
CA LYS A 56 -10.63 -4.93 -14.80
C LYS A 56 -9.60 -5.11 -13.70
N PRO A 57 -9.76 -6.12 -12.81
CA PRO A 57 -8.74 -6.46 -11.83
C PRO A 57 -7.38 -6.75 -12.47
N LEU A 58 -6.33 -6.19 -11.90
CA LEU A 58 -4.97 -6.20 -12.44
C LEU A 58 -4.27 -7.51 -12.12
N LYS A 59 -3.74 -8.15 -13.16
CA LYS A 59 -2.87 -9.33 -13.08
C LYS A 59 -1.41 -8.92 -13.20
N GLU A 60 -0.46 -9.78 -12.82
CA GLU A 60 0.97 -9.49 -12.89
C GLU A 60 1.47 -9.20 -14.33
N LYS A 61 0.76 -9.72 -15.33
CA LYS A 61 1.02 -9.47 -16.75
C LYS A 61 0.32 -8.22 -17.31
N SER A 62 -0.50 -7.53 -16.51
CA SER A 62 -1.16 -6.30 -16.94
C SER A 62 -0.14 -5.22 -17.32
N LYS A 63 -0.53 -4.35 -18.26
CA LYS A 63 0.35 -3.30 -18.82
C LYS A 63 0.86 -2.37 -17.72
N LEU A 64 2.14 -2.04 -17.79
CA LEU A 64 2.80 -1.13 -16.87
C LEU A 64 2.85 0.28 -17.48
N LYS A 65 2.37 1.27 -16.73
CA LYS A 65 2.44 2.70 -17.09
C LYS A 65 2.43 3.53 -15.81
N PRO A 66 3.55 3.54 -15.05
CA PRO A 66 3.63 4.29 -13.80
C PRO A 66 3.50 5.80 -14.05
N LEU A 67 2.60 6.46 -13.34
CA LEU A 67 2.36 7.90 -13.48
C LEU A 67 3.23 8.72 -12.50
N SER A 68 3.26 8.34 -11.23
CA SER A 68 4.01 9.07 -10.20
C SER A 68 5.51 8.77 -10.21
N THR A 69 6.32 9.70 -9.69
CA THR A 69 7.77 9.52 -9.49
C THR A 69 8.08 8.29 -8.63
N TYR A 70 7.30 8.07 -7.57
CA TYR A 70 7.40 6.88 -6.72
C TYR A 70 7.22 5.58 -7.52
N ALA A 71 6.14 5.48 -8.31
CA ALA A 71 5.85 4.29 -9.09
C ALA A 71 6.90 4.02 -10.17
N LYS A 72 7.41 5.08 -10.84
CA LYS A 72 8.52 4.98 -11.80
C LYS A 72 9.77 4.42 -11.15
N ASN A 73 10.14 4.92 -9.96
CA ASN A 73 11.32 4.44 -9.24
C ASN A 73 11.15 3.00 -8.77
N LYS A 74 9.97 2.60 -8.29
CA LYS A 74 9.69 1.20 -7.93
C LYS A 74 9.82 0.27 -9.14
N LEU A 75 9.33 0.69 -10.31
CA LEU A 75 9.48 -0.09 -11.54
C LEU A 75 10.96 -0.22 -11.97
N ILE A 76 11.75 0.85 -11.87
CA ILE A 76 13.20 0.81 -12.10
C ILE A 76 13.87 -0.21 -11.15
N CYS A 77 13.51 -0.20 -9.86
CA CYS A 77 14.03 -1.17 -8.89
C CYS A 77 13.67 -2.62 -9.29
N GLU A 78 12.41 -2.88 -9.72
CA GLU A 78 12.02 -4.19 -10.24
C GLU A 78 12.92 -4.63 -11.41
N GLN A 79 13.20 -3.71 -12.34
CA GLN A 79 14.06 -3.98 -13.51
C GLN A 79 15.50 -4.28 -13.11
N ILE A 80 16.09 -3.49 -12.20
CA ILE A 80 17.45 -3.69 -11.69
C ILE A 80 17.57 -5.07 -11.01
N ILE A 81 16.61 -5.41 -10.14
CA ILE A 81 16.58 -6.71 -9.44
C ILE A 81 16.49 -7.86 -10.46
N LYS A 82 15.58 -7.75 -11.45
CA LYS A 82 15.38 -8.79 -12.47
C LYS A 82 16.58 -8.99 -13.40
N LYS A 83 17.34 -7.93 -13.69
CA LYS A 83 18.58 -8.00 -14.49
C LYS A 83 19.70 -8.76 -13.77
N ASN A 84 19.64 -8.85 -12.44
CA ASN A 84 20.67 -9.52 -11.65
C ASN A 84 20.41 -11.05 -11.60
N LYS A 85 20.94 -11.78 -12.59
CA LYS A 85 20.70 -13.22 -12.77
C LYS A 85 21.14 -14.09 -11.58
N ASN A 86 22.11 -13.63 -10.80
CA ASN A 86 22.65 -14.34 -9.64
C ASN A 86 21.74 -14.21 -8.39
N ILE A 87 20.74 -13.35 -8.44
CA ILE A 87 19.81 -13.13 -7.33
C ILE A 87 18.44 -13.70 -7.73
N LYS A 88 17.93 -14.62 -6.90
CA LYS A 88 16.55 -15.08 -6.99
C LYS A 88 15.66 -14.11 -6.21
N SER A 89 14.60 -13.60 -6.84
CA SER A 89 13.80 -12.53 -6.28
C SER A 89 12.30 -12.84 -6.29
N ILE A 90 11.62 -12.48 -5.22
CA ILE A 90 10.16 -12.32 -5.21
C ILE A 90 9.86 -10.82 -5.16
N ILE A 91 9.13 -10.35 -6.13
CA ILE A 91 8.64 -8.98 -6.21
C ILE A 91 7.17 -8.98 -5.81
N LEU A 92 6.83 -8.31 -4.71
CA LEU A 92 5.47 -8.18 -4.20
C LEU A 92 4.91 -6.82 -4.57
N ARG A 93 3.94 -6.76 -5.49
CA ARG A 93 3.23 -5.54 -5.82
C ARG A 93 2.05 -5.38 -4.87
N PHE A 94 2.26 -4.59 -3.81
CA PHE A 94 1.23 -4.31 -2.82
C PHE A 94 0.18 -3.36 -3.38
N PHE A 95 -1.08 -3.67 -3.10
CA PHE A 95 -2.20 -2.75 -3.26
C PHE A 95 -2.28 -1.84 -2.02
N ASN A 96 -3.43 -1.30 -1.66
CA ASN A 96 -3.49 -0.34 -0.56
C ASN A 96 -3.34 -1.03 0.80
N VAL A 97 -2.11 -1.12 1.27
CA VAL A 97 -1.81 -1.63 2.61
C VAL A 97 -2.37 -0.66 3.66
N CYS A 98 -2.99 -1.20 4.69
CA CYS A 98 -3.64 -0.40 5.72
C CYS A 98 -3.79 -1.17 7.03
N SER A 99 -4.31 -0.48 8.06
CA SER A 99 -4.60 -1.04 9.37
C SER A 99 -3.36 -1.30 10.23
N ALA A 100 -3.59 -1.80 11.41
CA ALA A 100 -2.61 -2.00 12.46
C ALA A 100 -2.67 -3.41 13.05
N ILE A 101 -1.64 -3.77 13.81
CA ILE A 101 -1.57 -4.98 14.62
C ILE A 101 -1.96 -4.61 16.04
N ASP A 102 -2.87 -5.37 16.65
CA ASP A 102 -3.38 -5.11 18.00
C ASP A 102 -2.35 -5.52 19.08
N LYS A 103 -1.72 -6.69 18.88
CA LYS A 103 -0.73 -7.24 19.84
C LYS A 103 0.51 -7.75 19.09
N PRO A 104 1.70 -7.10 19.26
CA PRO A 104 1.88 -5.79 19.88
C PRO A 104 1.16 -4.69 19.12
N CYS A 105 0.74 -3.60 19.78
CA CYS A 105 0.02 -2.52 19.12
C CYS A 105 0.96 -1.69 18.25
N ILE A 106 0.96 -1.97 16.94
CA ILE A 106 1.84 -1.36 15.94
C ILE A 106 0.99 -1.02 14.71
N GLY A 107 1.14 0.18 14.19
CA GLY A 107 0.43 0.64 13.01
C GLY A 107 1.18 1.68 12.20
N GLU A 108 0.55 2.15 11.16
CA GLU A 108 1.08 3.18 10.28
C GLU A 108 1.25 4.51 11.02
N PHE A 109 2.35 5.21 10.69
CA PHE A 109 2.67 6.45 11.37
C PHE A 109 3.41 7.41 10.43
N HIS A 110 2.68 8.01 9.49
CA HIS A 110 3.21 9.03 8.59
C HIS A 110 3.08 10.45 9.16
N ASN A 111 3.94 11.34 8.72
CA ASN A 111 3.89 12.76 9.02
C ASN A 111 4.27 13.56 7.76
N PRO A 112 3.31 14.21 7.08
CA PRO A 112 1.85 14.15 7.32
C PRO A 112 1.24 12.79 6.94
N GLU A 113 0.11 12.44 7.57
CA GLU A 113 -0.69 11.28 7.15
C GLU A 113 -1.53 11.65 5.92
N THR A 114 -1.51 10.81 4.90
CA THR A 114 -2.19 11.09 3.61
C THR A 114 -3.14 9.97 3.18
N HIS A 115 -3.12 8.84 3.87
CA HIS A 115 -3.98 7.70 3.54
C HIS A 115 -5.41 7.90 4.06
N LEU A 116 -6.39 7.42 3.28
CA LEU A 116 -7.80 7.69 3.52
C LEU A 116 -8.27 7.15 4.89
N ILE A 117 -7.99 5.87 5.20
CA ILE A 117 -8.55 5.22 6.41
C ILE A 117 -8.04 5.87 7.69
N PRO A 118 -6.72 6.01 7.94
CA PRO A 118 -6.24 6.67 9.15
C PRO A 118 -6.70 8.13 9.24
N THR A 119 -6.68 8.88 8.13
CA THR A 119 -7.17 10.26 8.09
C THR A 119 -8.66 10.33 8.43
N ALA A 120 -9.49 9.43 7.88
CA ALA A 120 -10.92 9.43 8.11
C ALA A 120 -11.26 9.05 9.55
N VAL A 121 -10.64 8.04 10.11
CA VAL A 121 -10.80 7.64 11.51
C VAL A 121 -10.40 8.79 12.44
N PHE A 122 -9.23 9.40 12.21
CA PHE A 122 -8.77 10.52 13.01
C PHE A 122 -9.77 11.69 12.96
N LYS A 123 -10.18 12.11 11.76
CA LYS A 123 -11.10 13.24 11.58
C LYS A 123 -12.47 12.94 12.19
N ALA A 124 -12.98 11.71 12.09
CA ALA A 124 -14.20 11.27 12.76
C ALA A 124 -14.11 11.38 14.28
N MET A 125 -12.95 11.05 14.89
CA MET A 125 -12.74 11.19 16.33
C MET A 125 -12.84 12.64 16.83
N PHE A 126 -12.47 13.60 15.99
CA PHE A 126 -12.41 15.02 16.34
C PHE A 126 -13.48 15.87 15.65
N ASN A 127 -14.51 15.25 15.05
CA ASN A 127 -15.61 15.90 14.33
C ASN A 127 -15.12 16.89 13.25
N LYS A 128 -14.09 16.52 12.49
CA LYS A 128 -13.50 17.35 11.44
C LYS A 128 -13.97 16.90 10.05
N TRP A 129 -13.91 17.82 9.08
CA TRP A 129 -14.25 17.58 7.69
C TRP A 129 -13.24 16.65 7.02
N ILE A 130 -13.74 15.73 6.19
CA ILE A 130 -12.90 14.88 5.31
C ILE A 130 -13.05 15.39 3.88
N CYS A 131 -11.89 15.64 3.23
CA CYS A 131 -11.87 15.96 1.81
C CYS A 131 -11.86 14.67 0.97
N ILE A 132 -12.81 14.57 0.04
CA ILE A 132 -12.85 13.56 -1.01
C ILE A 132 -12.41 14.22 -2.31
N TYR A 133 -11.38 13.67 -2.93
CA TYR A 133 -10.79 14.22 -4.16
C TYR A 133 -11.48 13.62 -5.38
N GLY A 134 -12.36 14.43 -5.99
CA GLY A 134 -13.20 14.05 -7.13
C GLY A 134 -14.43 13.23 -6.73
N ASP A 135 -15.54 13.55 -7.37
CA ASP A 135 -16.86 12.92 -7.22
C ASP A 135 -17.49 12.53 -8.56
N ASP A 136 -16.73 12.70 -9.63
CA ASP A 136 -17.11 12.50 -11.02
C ASP A 136 -16.20 11.51 -11.76
N TYR A 137 -15.58 10.56 -11.03
CA TYR A 137 -14.88 9.44 -11.66
C TYR A 137 -15.89 8.47 -12.32
N PRO A 138 -15.49 7.75 -13.39
CA PRO A 138 -16.31 6.71 -14.01
C PRO A 138 -16.37 5.45 -13.11
N THR A 139 -16.98 5.60 -11.95
CA THR A 139 -17.20 4.59 -10.92
C THR A 139 -18.65 4.69 -10.42
N PRO A 140 -19.23 3.66 -9.79
CA PRO A 140 -20.64 3.64 -9.42
C PRO A 140 -21.10 4.81 -8.53
N ASP A 141 -20.22 5.37 -7.69
CA ASP A 141 -20.56 6.47 -6.79
C ASP A 141 -19.75 7.75 -7.05
N GLY A 142 -19.03 7.80 -8.18
CA GLY A 142 -18.21 8.93 -8.60
C GLY A 142 -16.88 9.06 -7.87
N THR A 143 -16.56 8.20 -6.88
CA THR A 143 -15.31 8.27 -6.14
C THR A 143 -14.34 7.14 -6.49
N CYS A 144 -13.04 7.36 -6.25
CA CYS A 144 -12.02 6.35 -6.56
C CYS A 144 -12.25 5.03 -5.84
N ILE A 145 -12.02 3.91 -6.53
CA ILE A 145 -12.08 2.55 -5.98
C ILE A 145 -10.67 2.04 -5.75
N ARG A 146 -10.42 1.52 -4.54
CA ARG A 146 -9.12 0.95 -4.13
C ARG A 146 -9.32 -0.42 -3.49
N ASP A 147 -8.29 -1.26 -3.62
CA ASP A 147 -8.22 -2.57 -2.99
C ASP A 147 -7.41 -2.46 -1.70
N TYR A 148 -8.09 -2.59 -0.56
CA TYR A 148 -7.49 -2.45 0.77
C TYR A 148 -7.10 -3.81 1.33
N ILE A 149 -5.86 -3.90 1.83
CA ILE A 149 -5.30 -5.10 2.40
C ILE A 149 -4.70 -4.86 3.77
N HIS A 150 -5.03 -5.72 4.71
CA HIS A 150 -4.55 -5.63 6.09
C HIS A 150 -3.06 -5.98 6.21
N ILE A 151 -2.32 -5.25 7.03
CA ILE A 151 -0.89 -5.48 7.25
C ILE A 151 -0.55 -6.92 7.67
N LYS A 152 -1.41 -7.60 8.44
CA LYS A 152 -1.21 -9.03 8.80
C LYS A 152 -1.19 -9.95 7.58
N ASP A 153 -1.98 -9.64 6.56
CA ASP A 153 -2.01 -10.42 5.32
C ASP A 153 -0.77 -10.15 4.47
N ILE A 154 -0.21 -8.94 4.53
CA ILE A 154 1.08 -8.60 3.92
C ILE A 154 2.22 -9.39 4.58
N ILE A 155 2.27 -9.45 5.92
CA ILE A 155 3.27 -10.22 6.66
C ILE A 155 3.21 -11.68 6.24
N SER A 156 2.01 -12.26 6.19
CA SER A 156 1.81 -13.64 5.73
C SER A 156 2.28 -13.86 4.28
N ALA A 157 2.07 -12.88 3.38
CA ALA A 157 2.55 -12.96 2.00
C ALA A 157 4.09 -12.94 1.93
N ILE A 158 4.74 -12.10 2.76
CA ILE A 158 6.21 -12.05 2.86
C ILE A 158 6.77 -13.39 3.36
N GLU A 159 6.21 -13.93 4.45
CA GLU A 159 6.63 -15.24 4.99
C GLU A 159 6.52 -16.36 3.95
N LYS A 160 5.38 -16.45 3.27
CA LYS A 160 5.17 -17.45 2.21
C LYS A 160 6.10 -17.24 1.02
N SER A 161 6.43 -16.00 0.69
CA SER A 161 7.40 -15.64 -0.35
C SER A 161 8.82 -16.10 0.01
N ILE A 162 9.23 -15.94 1.27
CA ILE A 162 10.52 -16.43 1.77
C ILE A 162 10.58 -17.96 1.64
N LYS A 163 9.55 -18.67 2.11
CA LYS A 163 9.45 -20.13 1.99
C LYS A 163 9.50 -20.58 0.53
N PHE A 164 8.79 -19.89 -0.35
CA PHE A 164 8.82 -20.17 -1.80
C PHE A 164 10.22 -20.00 -2.39
N LEU A 165 10.94 -18.90 -2.07
CA LEU A 165 12.31 -18.66 -2.53
C LEU A 165 13.30 -19.72 -2.04
N ILE A 166 13.14 -20.20 -0.81
CA ILE A 166 14.01 -21.24 -0.26
C ILE A 166 13.77 -22.57 -0.99
N ASN A 167 12.51 -22.97 -1.13
CA ASN A 167 12.12 -24.29 -1.62
C ASN A 167 12.19 -24.40 -3.15
N LYS A 168 11.67 -23.40 -3.87
CA LYS A 168 11.55 -23.45 -5.34
C LYS A 168 12.72 -22.81 -6.06
N LYS A 169 13.55 -22.00 -5.39
CA LYS A 169 14.73 -21.28 -5.95
C LYS A 169 14.42 -20.54 -7.26
N LYS A 170 13.15 -20.05 -7.41
CA LYS A 170 12.65 -19.41 -8.62
C LYS A 170 12.23 -17.96 -8.33
N SER A 171 12.55 -17.07 -9.29
CA SER A 171 12.10 -15.67 -9.24
C SER A 171 10.68 -15.52 -9.74
N GLU A 172 9.86 -14.74 -9.03
CA GLU A 172 8.46 -14.51 -9.40
C GLU A 172 8.01 -13.10 -9.01
N ILE A 173 6.91 -12.66 -9.62
CA ILE A 173 6.18 -11.44 -9.22
C ILE A 173 4.80 -11.86 -8.75
N PHE A 174 4.32 -11.28 -7.67
CA PHE A 174 2.98 -11.50 -7.14
C PHE A 174 2.28 -10.19 -6.84
N ASN A 175 1.02 -10.11 -7.24
CA ASN A 175 0.10 -9.11 -6.75
C ASN A 175 -0.44 -9.52 -5.38
N ILE A 176 -0.39 -8.60 -4.43
CA ILE A 176 -0.85 -8.82 -3.07
C ILE A 176 -1.93 -7.80 -2.72
N GLY A 177 -3.17 -8.25 -2.73
CA GLY A 177 -4.39 -7.47 -2.48
C GLY A 177 -5.54 -8.39 -2.09
N ASN A 178 -6.70 -7.79 -1.81
CA ASN A 178 -7.88 -8.48 -1.28
C ASN A 178 -8.89 -8.92 -2.36
N TYR A 179 -8.66 -8.55 -3.62
CA TYR A 179 -9.58 -8.78 -4.75
C TYR A 179 -10.95 -8.07 -4.60
N LYS A 180 -11.06 -7.15 -3.65
CA LYS A 180 -12.30 -6.40 -3.36
C LYS A 180 -12.01 -4.91 -3.43
N GLY A 181 -12.53 -4.28 -4.47
CA GLY A 181 -12.50 -2.83 -4.59
C GLY A 181 -13.57 -2.19 -3.70
N LEU A 182 -13.19 -1.16 -2.96
CA LEU A 182 -14.11 -0.31 -2.21
C LEU A 182 -13.88 1.14 -2.59
N SER A 183 -14.98 1.88 -2.81
CA SER A 183 -14.92 3.30 -3.11
C SER A 183 -14.61 4.12 -1.86
N ASN A 184 -14.16 5.37 -2.05
CA ASN A 184 -13.91 6.26 -0.93
C ASN A 184 -15.17 6.50 -0.09
N LYS A 185 -16.35 6.66 -0.73
CA LYS A 185 -17.63 6.80 -0.03
C LYS A 185 -17.96 5.54 0.78
N GLN A 186 -17.79 4.35 0.22
CA GLN A 186 -18.01 3.08 0.93
C GLN A 186 -17.14 2.91 2.17
N ILE A 187 -15.86 3.33 2.08
CA ILE A 187 -14.95 3.32 3.24
C ILE A 187 -15.45 4.26 4.32
N ILE A 188 -15.83 5.48 3.98
CA ILE A 188 -16.32 6.47 4.95
C ILE A 188 -17.63 6.02 5.60
N ASN A 189 -18.58 5.50 4.82
CA ASN A 189 -19.83 4.96 5.35
C ASN A 189 -19.55 3.80 6.33
N SER A 190 -18.57 2.96 6.03
CA SER A 190 -18.15 1.89 6.95
C SER A 190 -17.58 2.44 8.26
N ILE A 191 -16.75 3.49 8.18
CA ILE A 191 -16.18 4.16 9.38
C ILE A 191 -17.30 4.81 10.21
N GLN A 192 -18.24 5.53 9.57
CA GLN A 192 -19.40 6.15 10.24
C GLN A 192 -20.23 5.11 11.01
N SER A 193 -20.55 3.99 10.34
CA SER A 193 -21.32 2.90 10.94
C SER A 193 -20.60 2.27 12.14
N ILE A 194 -19.29 2.01 12.04
CA ILE A 194 -18.51 1.37 13.10
C ILE A 194 -18.31 2.32 14.28
N MET A 195 -18.01 3.59 14.02
CA MET A 195 -17.76 4.59 15.05
C MET A 195 -19.06 5.20 15.63
N LYS A 196 -20.20 4.94 15.00
CA LYS A 196 -21.51 5.57 15.32
C LYS A 196 -21.40 7.10 15.33
N LYS A 197 -20.73 7.66 14.33
CA LYS A 197 -20.48 9.09 14.18
C LYS A 197 -20.73 9.54 12.76
N ASN A 198 -21.39 10.68 12.60
CA ASN A 198 -21.46 11.34 11.31
C ASN A 198 -20.11 11.96 10.96
N ILE A 199 -19.73 11.85 9.70
CA ILE A 199 -18.51 12.43 9.15
C ILE A 199 -18.90 13.46 8.10
N ASN A 200 -18.52 14.69 8.32
CA ASN A 200 -18.76 15.76 7.35
C ASN A 200 -17.81 15.62 6.16
N LEU A 201 -18.35 15.53 4.95
CA LEU A 201 -17.61 15.41 3.71
C LEU A 201 -17.53 16.72 2.96
N LYS A 202 -16.35 17.00 2.39
CA LYS A 202 -16.14 18.08 1.44
C LYS A 202 -15.55 17.48 0.17
N PHE A 203 -16.25 17.64 -0.95
CA PHE A 203 -15.71 17.24 -2.25
C PHE A 203 -14.82 18.35 -2.79
N VAL A 204 -13.68 17.98 -3.30
CA VAL A 204 -12.67 18.89 -3.85
C VAL A 204 -12.17 18.34 -5.18
N ASN A 205 -11.48 19.16 -5.97
CA ASN A 205 -10.96 18.76 -7.28
C ASN A 205 -10.11 17.50 -7.25
N LYS A 206 -10.17 16.72 -8.33
CA LYS A 206 -9.35 15.51 -8.51
C LYS A 206 -7.87 15.81 -8.32
N ARG A 207 -7.15 14.90 -7.68
CA ARG A 207 -5.69 14.99 -7.63
C ARG A 207 -5.11 14.60 -8.98
N LYS A 208 -4.07 15.30 -9.40
CA LYS A 208 -3.32 14.94 -10.61
C LYS A 208 -2.71 13.54 -10.45
N GLY A 209 -3.01 12.66 -11.40
CA GLY A 209 -2.49 11.29 -11.39
C GLY A 209 -3.32 10.26 -10.62
N ASP A 210 -4.42 10.68 -9.97
CA ASP A 210 -5.37 9.71 -9.41
C ASP A 210 -6.06 8.94 -10.54
N ILE A 211 -6.19 7.63 -10.35
CA ILE A 211 -6.87 6.73 -11.28
C ILE A 211 -8.20 6.28 -10.68
N PRO A 212 -9.27 6.13 -11.50
CA PRO A 212 -10.60 5.77 -11.01
C PRO A 212 -10.61 4.48 -10.21
N GLN A 213 -9.88 3.45 -10.68
CA GLN A 213 -9.94 2.12 -10.08
C GLN A 213 -8.57 1.45 -10.04
N LEU A 214 -8.28 0.80 -8.90
CA LEU A 214 -7.09 -0.04 -8.70
C LEU A 214 -7.48 -1.26 -7.87
N ILE A 215 -7.77 -2.38 -8.54
CA ILE A 215 -8.22 -3.64 -7.92
C ILE A 215 -7.24 -4.76 -8.28
N CYS A 216 -6.90 -5.57 -7.29
CA CYS A 216 -6.00 -6.71 -7.40
C CYS A 216 -6.69 -7.93 -8.02
N ASN A 217 -5.97 -8.67 -8.87
CA ASN A 217 -6.17 -10.10 -9.04
C ASN A 217 -5.00 -10.81 -8.36
N SER A 218 -5.26 -11.57 -7.30
CA SER A 218 -4.25 -12.29 -6.50
C SER A 218 -4.25 -13.81 -6.76
N ASP A 219 -4.88 -14.29 -7.84
CA ASP A 219 -5.00 -15.73 -8.15
C ASP A 219 -3.64 -16.42 -8.24
N LYS A 220 -2.61 -15.73 -8.77
CA LYS A 220 -1.26 -16.27 -8.85
C LYS A 220 -0.65 -16.50 -7.47
N ALA A 221 -0.81 -15.57 -6.53
CA ALA A 221 -0.35 -15.73 -5.15
C ALA A 221 -1.10 -16.87 -4.46
N LYS A 222 -2.42 -16.99 -4.67
CA LYS A 222 -3.22 -18.10 -4.16
C LYS A 222 -2.70 -19.44 -4.68
N LYS A 223 -2.46 -19.56 -5.99
CA LYS A 223 -2.01 -20.80 -6.63
C LYS A 223 -0.58 -21.22 -6.24
N LEU A 224 0.37 -20.29 -6.27
CA LEU A 224 1.80 -20.62 -6.15
C LEU A 224 2.33 -20.49 -4.73
N LEU A 225 1.82 -19.53 -3.94
CA LEU A 225 2.21 -19.34 -2.54
C LEU A 225 1.24 -19.99 -1.54
N ALA A 226 0.13 -20.58 -2.01
CA ALA A 226 -0.99 -20.98 -1.15
C ALA A 226 -1.41 -19.84 -0.19
N TRP A 227 -1.39 -18.58 -0.72
CA TRP A 227 -1.69 -17.38 0.04
C TRP A 227 -3.06 -16.81 -0.34
N GLN A 228 -3.80 -16.43 0.68
CA GLN A 228 -5.03 -15.64 0.53
C GLN A 228 -5.22 -14.72 1.74
N PRO A 229 -5.83 -13.53 1.58
CA PRO A 229 -6.07 -12.62 2.69
C PRO A 229 -7.11 -13.20 3.65
N LYS A 230 -6.80 -13.18 4.95
CA LYS A 230 -7.68 -13.66 6.03
C LYS A 230 -8.18 -12.54 6.95
N ASN A 231 -7.46 -11.43 6.97
CA ASN A 231 -7.71 -10.30 7.88
C ASN A 231 -8.31 -9.07 7.17
N SER A 232 -8.39 -9.08 5.84
CA SER A 232 -8.71 -7.89 5.03
C SER A 232 -10.23 -7.65 4.84
N LYS A 233 -11.07 -8.10 5.80
CA LYS A 233 -12.46 -7.62 5.89
C LYS A 233 -12.45 -6.17 6.35
N ILE A 234 -13.16 -5.28 5.65
CA ILE A 234 -13.13 -3.82 5.92
C ILE A 234 -13.47 -3.47 7.36
N LYS A 235 -14.43 -4.16 7.97
CA LYS A 235 -14.78 -3.97 9.39
C LYS A 235 -13.57 -4.22 10.30
N LYS A 236 -12.79 -5.28 10.05
CA LYS A 236 -11.59 -5.57 10.84
C LYS A 236 -10.50 -4.52 10.62
N ILE A 237 -10.26 -4.14 9.37
CA ILE A 237 -9.30 -3.08 9.01
C ILE A 237 -9.60 -1.81 9.80
N ILE A 238 -10.85 -1.36 9.80
CA ILE A 238 -11.27 -0.12 10.47
C ILE A 238 -11.16 -0.25 12.00
N ILE A 239 -11.58 -1.38 12.58
CA ILE A 239 -11.51 -1.59 14.03
C ILE A 239 -10.05 -1.57 14.51
N ASP A 240 -9.15 -2.26 13.81
CA ASP A 240 -7.75 -2.31 14.19
C ASP A 240 -7.06 -0.93 14.01
N GLU A 241 -7.45 -0.16 12.98
CA GLU A 241 -7.01 1.22 12.80
C GLU A 241 -7.51 2.16 13.89
N ILE A 242 -8.77 2.04 14.31
CA ILE A 242 -9.35 2.82 15.42
C ILE A 242 -8.54 2.58 16.70
N LYS A 243 -8.23 1.33 17.04
CA LYS A 243 -7.43 0.98 18.22
C LYS A 243 -6.05 1.64 18.17
N TRP A 244 -5.41 1.63 17.00
CA TRP A 244 -4.10 2.25 16.78
C TRP A 244 -4.16 3.76 17.00
N ILE A 245 -5.13 4.45 16.40
CA ILE A 245 -5.30 5.90 16.55
C ILE A 245 -5.56 6.27 18.02
N TYR A 246 -6.37 5.49 18.76
CA TYR A 246 -6.55 5.68 20.21
C TYR A 246 -5.24 5.51 20.98
N LYS A 247 -4.42 4.52 20.63
CA LYS A 247 -3.10 4.33 21.23
C LYS A 247 -2.18 5.53 20.98
N LEU A 248 -2.13 6.04 19.74
CA LEU A 248 -1.38 7.25 19.44
C LEU A 248 -1.86 8.46 20.25
N LYS A 249 -3.17 8.59 20.42
CA LYS A 249 -3.77 9.65 21.26
C LYS A 249 -3.31 9.51 22.72
N SER A 250 -3.33 8.32 23.30
CA SER A 250 -2.91 8.07 24.68
C SER A 250 -1.42 8.36 24.91
N LEU A 251 -0.57 8.22 23.89
CA LEU A 251 0.85 8.54 23.93
C LEU A 251 1.14 10.05 23.73
N GLY A 252 0.13 10.91 23.74
CA GLY A 252 0.30 12.36 23.55
C GLY A 252 0.74 12.78 22.14
N LEU A 253 0.75 11.86 21.17
CA LEU A 253 1.23 12.09 19.82
C LEU A 253 0.26 12.90 18.94
N LYS A 254 -0.68 13.62 19.56
CA LYS A 254 -1.60 14.57 18.93
C LYS A 254 -0.87 15.61 18.05
N ARG A 255 0.36 16.00 18.42
CA ARG A 255 1.13 17.03 17.68
C ARG A 255 1.42 16.65 16.23
N ARG A 256 1.47 15.36 15.87
CA ARG A 256 1.71 14.91 14.50
C ARG A 256 0.47 15.01 13.61
N PHE A 257 -0.71 15.15 14.20
CA PHE A 257 -1.94 15.42 13.49
C PHE A 257 -2.27 16.92 13.42
N LYS A 258 -1.36 17.83 13.85
CA LYS A 258 -1.61 19.29 13.85
C LYS A 258 -1.95 19.84 12.47
N ASN A 259 -1.43 19.26 11.38
CA ASN A 259 -1.74 19.69 10.02
C ASN A 259 -3.13 19.19 9.52
N TYR A 260 -3.90 18.53 10.36
CA TYR A 260 -5.26 18.03 10.08
C TYR A 260 -6.34 18.69 10.94
N ILE A 261 -5.94 19.57 11.85
CA ILE A 261 -6.78 20.42 12.66
C ILE A 261 -6.93 21.78 11.95
#